data_b4bc7f9c6d580dfa6b5dd0c119cec6d7
#
_entry.id   b4bc7f9c6d580dfa6b5dd0c119cec6d7
#
_cell.length_a   1.000
_cell.length_b   1.000
_cell.length_c   1.000
_cell.angle_alpha   90.00
_cell.angle_beta   90.00
_cell.angle_gamma   90.00
#
_symmetry.space_group_name_H-M   'P 1'
#
loop_
_entity.id
_entity.type
_entity.pdbx_description
1 polymer ?
#
loop_
_entity_poly.entity_id
_entity_poly.type
_entity_poly.pdbx_seq_one_letter_code
_entity_poly.pdbx_strand_id
1 'polypeptide(L)'
;NGWVDMGFNDPFVCLATQVDPEGCVYVHDEYYVARMTPSEHASRLAEWFNRPGGVGAVPEVLYCDPRSPDGIRDLKIYGWEAKAAPALDRRTRGDNPVIVGIKAVKRLLRADPLMGRPQFVVHPRCKQTIKEFSLYEWIGDQPDPKKNNHAADAIRYGVLSEVARNRPSLIDDEEREPDAVTILGGDEEDRRYEDLDEPYYMTRLRQRKLERDRASSARRAELDR
;
A
#
# COMPACT_ATOMS: atom_id res chain seq x y z
N ASN A 1 5.82 6.06 -1.01
CA ASN A 1 5.57 5.66 -2.39
C ASN A 1 4.09 5.82 -2.77
N GLY A 2 3.78 5.65 -4.05
CA GLY A 2 2.41 5.62 -4.55
C GLY A 2 2.10 4.28 -5.21
N TRP A 3 0.92 3.72 -4.95
CA TRP A 3 0.45 2.48 -5.57
C TRP A 3 -0.75 2.78 -6.46
N VAL A 4 -0.67 2.40 -7.74
CA VAL A 4 -1.58 2.93 -8.77
C VAL A 4 -2.28 1.81 -9.52
N ASP A 5 -3.61 1.88 -9.57
CA ASP A 5 -4.45 1.18 -10.55
C ASP A 5 -5.02 2.19 -11.55
N MET A 6 -4.87 1.91 -12.85
CA MET A 6 -5.20 2.87 -13.90
C MET A 6 -6.54 2.55 -14.54
N GLY A 7 -7.51 3.46 -14.41
CA GLY A 7 -8.80 3.40 -15.08
C GLY A 7 -9.12 4.70 -15.81
N PHE A 8 -10.08 4.65 -16.73
CA PHE A 8 -10.69 5.81 -17.36
C PHE A 8 -12.20 5.86 -17.07
N ASN A 9 -12.97 4.89 -17.54
CA ASN A 9 -14.38 4.72 -17.12
C ASN A 9 -14.45 4.24 -15.68
N ASP A 10 -13.57 3.32 -15.32
CA ASP A 10 -13.30 2.90 -13.95
C ASP A 10 -12.40 3.93 -13.27
N PRO A 11 -12.40 3.99 -11.95
CA PRO A 11 -11.55 4.92 -11.21
C PRO A 11 -10.05 4.70 -11.47
N PHE A 12 -9.33 5.80 -11.66
CA PHE A 12 -7.90 5.84 -11.41
C PHE A 12 -7.68 5.92 -9.90
N VAL A 13 -6.96 4.99 -9.35
CA VAL A 13 -6.65 4.95 -7.92
C VAL A 13 -5.16 5.19 -7.72
N CYS A 14 -4.81 6.10 -6.82
CA CYS A 14 -3.46 6.24 -6.30
C CYS A 14 -3.50 6.25 -4.77
N LEU A 15 -2.81 5.30 -4.16
CA LEU A 15 -2.70 5.20 -2.72
C LEU A 15 -1.35 5.76 -2.28
N ALA A 16 -1.37 6.72 -1.36
CA ALA A 16 -0.17 7.20 -0.71
C ALA A 16 0.26 6.20 0.38
N THR A 17 1.42 5.59 0.22
CA THR A 17 1.85 4.47 1.06
C THR A 17 3.24 4.67 1.64
N GLN A 18 3.49 3.98 2.74
CA GLN A 18 4.80 3.86 3.36
C GLN A 18 5.01 2.43 3.85
N VAL A 19 6.22 1.94 3.69
CA VAL A 19 6.65 0.67 4.29
C VAL A 19 7.75 0.98 5.28
N ASP A 20 7.59 0.55 6.52
CA ASP A 20 8.62 0.75 7.54
C ASP A 20 9.74 -0.31 7.42
N PRO A 21 10.86 -0.15 8.15
CA PRO A 21 11.97 -1.10 8.10
C PRO A 21 11.58 -2.52 8.55
N GLU A 22 10.52 -2.67 9.34
CA GLU A 22 9.99 -3.95 9.78
C GLU A 22 9.08 -4.60 8.74
N GLY A 23 8.78 -3.88 7.66
CA GLY A 23 7.93 -4.34 6.55
C GLY A 23 6.45 -4.14 6.79
N CYS A 24 6.06 -3.33 7.79
CA CYS A 24 4.67 -2.93 7.96
C CYS A 24 4.29 -1.89 6.91
N VAL A 25 3.14 -2.09 6.32
CA VAL A 25 2.58 -1.23 5.27
C VAL A 25 1.56 -0.28 5.88
N TYR A 26 1.67 0.98 5.55
CA TYR A 26 0.72 2.02 5.94
C TYR A 26 0.15 2.67 4.68
N VAL A 27 -1.17 2.61 4.51
CA VAL A 27 -1.91 3.36 3.49
C VAL A 27 -2.44 4.63 4.14
N HIS A 28 -1.83 5.75 3.83
CA HIS A 28 -2.10 7.03 4.49
C HIS A 28 -3.27 7.78 3.89
N ASP A 29 -3.43 7.69 2.57
CA ASP A 29 -4.38 8.50 1.83
C ASP A 29 -4.72 7.85 0.51
N GLU A 30 -5.89 8.21 -0.07
CA GLU A 30 -6.36 7.69 -1.34
C GLU A 30 -6.78 8.81 -2.31
N TYR A 31 -6.34 8.71 -3.55
CA TYR A 31 -6.86 9.43 -4.69
C TYR A 31 -7.71 8.44 -5.50
N TYR A 32 -8.99 8.74 -5.67
CA TYR A 32 -9.95 7.81 -6.26
C TYR A 32 -10.88 8.59 -7.19
N VAL A 33 -10.53 8.70 -8.49
CA VAL A 33 -11.21 9.57 -9.44
C VAL A 33 -11.35 8.87 -10.79
N ALA A 34 -12.55 8.93 -11.39
CA ALA A 34 -12.84 8.38 -12.71
C ALA A 34 -12.99 9.49 -13.77
N ARG A 35 -13.03 9.09 -15.04
CA ARG A 35 -13.36 9.93 -16.21
C ARG A 35 -12.36 11.05 -16.45
N MET A 36 -11.09 10.73 -16.27
CA MET A 36 -9.98 11.59 -16.64
C MET A 36 -8.89 10.78 -17.32
N THR A 37 -8.14 11.39 -18.20
CA THR A 37 -6.99 10.78 -18.86
C THR A 37 -5.83 10.61 -17.90
N PRO A 38 -4.88 9.68 -18.13
CA PRO A 38 -3.66 9.56 -17.33
C PRO A 38 -2.89 10.87 -17.21
N SER A 39 -2.85 11.67 -18.24
CA SER A 39 -2.19 12.99 -18.25
C SER A 39 -2.86 13.99 -17.29
N GLU A 40 -4.20 14.00 -17.25
CA GLU A 40 -4.95 14.85 -16.31
C GLU A 40 -4.75 14.39 -14.87
N HIS A 41 -4.73 13.06 -14.63
CA HIS A 41 -4.40 12.52 -13.32
C HIS A 41 -2.97 12.89 -12.92
N ALA A 42 -1.99 12.75 -13.81
CA ALA A 42 -0.61 13.09 -13.56
C ALA A 42 -0.43 14.53 -13.07
N SER A 43 -1.13 15.48 -13.69
CA SER A 43 -1.13 16.88 -13.26
C SER A 43 -1.72 17.08 -11.87
N ARG A 44 -2.84 16.42 -11.57
CA ARG A 44 -3.57 16.57 -10.31
C ARG A 44 -2.91 15.86 -9.13
N LEU A 45 -2.17 14.79 -9.38
CA LEU A 45 -1.51 14.04 -8.30
C LEU A 45 -0.55 14.91 -7.48
N ALA A 46 0.20 15.81 -8.13
CA ALA A 46 1.13 16.71 -7.41
C ALA A 46 0.38 17.63 -6.43
N GLU A 47 -0.74 18.20 -6.85
CA GLU A 47 -1.60 19.02 -5.99
C GLU A 47 -2.20 18.18 -4.87
N TRP A 48 -2.67 16.97 -5.20
CA TRP A 48 -3.27 16.08 -4.22
C TRP A 48 -2.29 15.67 -3.11
N PHE A 49 -1.06 15.29 -3.45
CA PHE A 49 -0.05 14.94 -2.45
C PHE A 49 0.33 16.11 -1.54
N ASN A 50 0.36 17.35 -2.07
CA ASN A 50 0.78 18.55 -1.35
C ASN A 50 -0.39 19.33 -0.74
N ARG A 51 -1.64 18.87 -0.86
CA ARG A 51 -2.80 19.61 -0.34
C ARG A 51 -2.77 19.73 1.19
N PRO A 52 -3.37 20.77 1.77
CA PRO A 52 -3.55 20.88 3.22
C PRO A 52 -4.25 19.63 3.79
N GLY A 53 -3.70 19.08 4.85
CA GLY A 53 -4.21 17.82 5.44
C GLY A 53 -3.93 16.54 4.64
N GLY A 54 -3.22 16.65 3.52
CA GLY A 54 -2.68 15.49 2.78
C GLY A 54 -1.43 14.92 3.45
N VAL A 55 -0.74 14.03 2.73
CA VAL A 55 0.51 13.40 3.24
C VAL A 55 1.70 14.37 3.29
N GLY A 56 1.62 15.51 2.57
CA GLY A 56 2.64 16.55 2.58
C GLY A 56 3.99 16.15 1.96
N ALA A 57 4.01 15.07 1.18
CA ALA A 57 5.21 14.58 0.51
C ALA A 57 4.84 13.91 -0.81
N VAL A 58 5.58 14.23 -1.86
CA VAL A 58 5.48 13.57 -3.16
C VAL A 58 6.17 12.21 -3.06
N PRO A 59 5.58 11.12 -3.59
CA PRO A 59 6.19 9.80 -3.57
C PRO A 59 7.46 9.74 -4.44
N GLU A 60 8.44 8.96 -4.00
CA GLU A 60 9.64 8.69 -4.80
C GLU A 60 9.34 7.85 -6.03
N VAL A 61 8.41 6.90 -5.91
CA VAL A 61 8.02 5.98 -6.99
C VAL A 61 6.51 5.74 -6.98
N LEU A 62 5.94 5.68 -8.18
CA LEU A 62 4.59 5.18 -8.44
C LEU A 62 4.67 3.76 -9.00
N TYR A 63 4.19 2.76 -8.25
CA TYR A 63 4.06 1.37 -8.72
C TYR A 63 2.69 1.16 -9.37
N CYS A 64 2.66 0.83 -10.65
CA CYS A 64 1.48 0.89 -11.48
C CYS A 64 1.08 -0.48 -12.04
N ASP A 65 -0.18 -0.59 -12.49
CA ASP A 65 -0.66 -1.74 -13.27
C ASP A 65 0.24 -1.98 -14.49
N PRO A 66 0.88 -3.15 -14.60
CA PRO A 66 1.74 -3.48 -15.74
C PRO A 66 0.99 -3.57 -17.07
N ARG A 67 -0.34 -3.67 -17.05
CA ARG A 67 -1.19 -3.73 -18.27
C ARG A 67 -1.44 -2.36 -18.87
N SER A 68 -1.00 -1.28 -18.22
CA SER A 68 -1.20 0.11 -18.67
C SER A 68 0.12 0.80 -19.07
N PRO A 69 0.88 0.30 -20.05
CA PRO A 69 2.17 0.87 -20.41
C PRO A 69 2.08 2.32 -20.91
N ASP A 70 0.99 2.67 -21.59
CA ASP A 70 0.76 4.04 -22.04
C ASP A 70 0.50 5.00 -20.88
N GLY A 71 -0.30 4.59 -19.90
CA GLY A 71 -0.52 5.39 -18.69
C GLY A 71 0.76 5.58 -17.87
N ILE A 72 1.61 4.55 -17.77
CA ILE A 72 2.94 4.66 -17.14
C ILE A 72 3.81 5.66 -17.89
N ARG A 73 3.80 5.64 -19.23
CA ARG A 73 4.53 6.59 -20.06
C ARG A 73 4.03 8.03 -19.84
N ASP A 74 2.72 8.22 -19.79
CA ASP A 74 2.13 9.53 -19.52
C ASP A 74 2.54 10.07 -18.17
N LEU A 75 2.47 9.28 -17.11
CA LEU A 75 2.97 9.67 -15.78
C LEU A 75 4.44 10.13 -15.84
N LYS A 76 5.31 9.40 -16.57
CA LYS A 76 6.73 9.76 -16.74
C LYS A 76 6.91 11.09 -17.49
N ILE A 77 6.11 11.35 -18.51
CA ILE A 77 6.15 12.63 -19.26
C ILE A 77 5.87 13.81 -18.32
N TYR A 78 5.01 13.61 -17.32
CA TYR A 78 4.70 14.63 -16.30
C TYR A 78 5.67 14.62 -15.09
N GLY A 79 6.79 13.91 -15.20
CA GLY A 79 7.89 13.96 -14.23
C GLY A 79 7.76 12.96 -13.07
N TRP A 80 6.79 12.02 -13.12
CA TRP A 80 6.65 10.98 -12.11
C TRP A 80 7.64 9.83 -12.37
N GLU A 81 8.30 9.35 -11.33
CA GLU A 81 9.03 8.09 -11.40
C GLU A 81 8.03 6.93 -11.32
N ALA A 82 7.47 6.52 -12.45
CA ALA A 82 6.46 5.47 -12.55
C ALA A 82 7.07 4.15 -13.03
N LYS A 83 6.74 3.05 -12.36
CA LYS A 83 7.24 1.70 -12.66
C LYS A 83 6.08 0.72 -12.76
N ALA A 84 6.12 -0.19 -13.74
CA ALA A 84 5.21 -1.32 -13.78
C ALA A 84 5.45 -2.25 -12.58
N ALA A 85 4.38 -2.75 -11.98
CA ALA A 85 4.50 -3.83 -11.03
C ALA A 85 5.13 -5.08 -11.69
N PRO A 86 5.91 -5.89 -10.96
CA PRO A 86 6.61 -7.03 -11.56
C PRO A 86 5.61 -8.06 -12.08
N ALA A 87 5.89 -8.58 -13.28
CA ALA A 87 5.27 -9.79 -13.76
C ALA A 87 5.83 -10.98 -12.95
N LEU A 88 4.96 -11.77 -12.33
CA LEU A 88 5.35 -12.85 -11.42
C LEU A 88 5.61 -14.20 -12.11
N ASP A 89 5.73 -14.21 -13.43
CA ASP A 89 5.79 -15.40 -14.29
C ASP A 89 6.89 -16.42 -13.95
N ARG A 90 8.01 -15.97 -13.39
CA ARG A 90 9.16 -16.86 -13.12
C ARG A 90 9.23 -17.42 -11.68
N ARG A 91 8.59 -16.76 -10.72
CA ARG A 91 8.67 -17.13 -9.29
C ARG A 91 7.47 -17.94 -8.82
N THR A 92 6.36 -17.82 -9.51
CA THR A 92 5.07 -18.39 -9.10
C THR A 92 4.78 -19.77 -9.70
N ARG A 93 5.74 -20.40 -10.39
CA ARG A 93 5.61 -21.75 -11.00
C ARG A 93 4.33 -21.93 -11.84
N GLY A 94 3.85 -20.86 -12.48
CA GLY A 94 2.63 -20.89 -13.29
C GLY A 94 1.35 -20.47 -12.56
N ASP A 95 1.43 -20.07 -11.30
CA ASP A 95 0.28 -19.55 -10.57
C ASP A 95 -0.21 -18.24 -11.14
N ASN A 96 -1.51 -18.00 -11.02
CA ASN A 96 -2.14 -16.74 -11.43
C ASN A 96 -1.56 -15.57 -10.61
N PRO A 97 -0.93 -14.54 -11.24
CA PRO A 97 -0.33 -13.41 -10.53
C PRO A 97 -1.32 -12.66 -9.62
N VAL A 98 -2.61 -12.67 -9.98
CA VAL A 98 -3.66 -12.06 -9.16
C VAL A 98 -3.80 -12.80 -7.84
N ILE A 99 -3.86 -14.14 -7.90
CA ILE A 99 -4.00 -14.99 -6.71
C ILE A 99 -2.77 -14.85 -5.79
N VAL A 100 -1.57 -14.87 -6.37
CA VAL A 100 -0.32 -14.69 -5.61
C VAL A 100 -0.31 -13.35 -4.88
N GLY A 101 -0.67 -12.27 -5.58
CA GLY A 101 -0.76 -10.95 -4.97
C GLY A 101 -1.79 -10.87 -3.84
N ILE A 102 -2.97 -11.49 -4.02
CA ILE A 102 -4.00 -11.55 -2.98
C ILE A 102 -3.50 -12.35 -1.76
N LYS A 103 -2.84 -13.49 -1.97
CA LYS A 103 -2.24 -14.28 -0.89
C LYS A 103 -1.22 -13.43 -0.11
N ALA A 104 -0.37 -12.67 -0.79
CA ALA A 104 0.60 -11.77 -0.15
C ALA A 104 -0.08 -10.69 0.71
N VAL A 105 -1.13 -10.05 0.20
CA VAL A 105 -1.93 -9.07 0.98
C VAL A 105 -2.59 -9.73 2.19
N LYS A 106 -3.21 -10.91 2.01
CA LYS A 106 -3.83 -11.67 3.13
C LYS A 106 -2.82 -11.99 4.23
N ARG A 107 -1.56 -12.34 3.88
CA ARG A 107 -0.51 -12.61 4.87
C ARG A 107 -0.18 -11.36 5.68
N LEU A 108 -0.14 -10.18 5.08
CA LEU A 108 0.09 -8.91 5.78
C LEU A 108 -1.09 -8.49 6.67
N LEU A 109 -2.32 -8.87 6.31
CA LEU A 109 -3.52 -8.61 7.11
C LEU A 109 -3.66 -9.54 8.31
N ARG A 110 -2.99 -10.70 8.33
CA ARG A 110 -2.96 -11.58 9.50
C ARG A 110 -2.09 -10.99 10.60
N ALA A 111 -2.43 -11.28 11.84
CA ALA A 111 -1.57 -10.91 12.96
C ALA A 111 -0.20 -11.59 12.82
N ASP A 112 0.85 -10.78 12.81
CA ASP A 112 2.22 -11.29 12.84
C ASP A 112 2.47 -11.98 14.20
N PRO A 113 2.95 -13.23 14.24
CA PRO A 113 3.17 -13.96 15.49
C PRO A 113 4.14 -13.26 16.47
N LEU A 114 5.09 -12.49 15.94
CA LEU A 114 6.09 -11.78 16.75
C LEU A 114 5.58 -10.42 17.22
N MET A 115 4.78 -9.75 16.38
CA MET A 115 4.27 -8.41 16.69
C MET A 115 2.90 -8.42 17.36
N GLY A 116 2.16 -9.54 17.29
CA GLY A 116 0.78 -9.65 17.79
C GLY A 116 -0.25 -8.78 17.07
N ARG A 117 0.10 -8.20 15.93
CA ARG A 117 -0.76 -7.29 15.15
C ARG A 117 -0.55 -7.45 13.64
N PRO A 118 -1.52 -7.05 12.80
CA PRO A 118 -1.34 -7.01 11.35
C PRO A 118 -0.18 -6.09 10.92
N GLN A 119 0.45 -6.46 9.82
CA GLN A 119 1.50 -5.66 9.17
C GLN A 119 0.95 -4.79 8.04
N PHE A 120 -0.35 -4.60 7.97
CA PHE A 120 -1.04 -3.77 6.99
C PHE A 120 -2.06 -2.88 7.69
N VAL A 121 -1.89 -1.58 7.58
CA VAL A 121 -2.71 -0.57 8.23
C VAL A 121 -3.25 0.40 7.19
N VAL A 122 -4.56 0.65 7.23
CA VAL A 122 -5.23 1.63 6.36
C VAL A 122 -5.76 2.76 7.22
N HIS A 123 -5.41 3.99 6.85
CA HIS A 123 -5.91 5.18 7.56
C HIS A 123 -7.43 5.34 7.32
N PRO A 124 -8.24 5.72 8.33
CA PRO A 124 -9.70 5.85 8.22
C PRO A 124 -10.19 6.82 7.12
N ARG A 125 -9.33 7.73 6.65
CA ARG A 125 -9.66 8.63 5.52
C ARG A 125 -9.74 7.90 4.17
N CYS A 126 -9.13 6.72 4.05
CA CYS A 126 -9.17 5.89 2.85
C CYS A 126 -10.50 5.11 2.75
N LYS A 127 -11.59 5.86 2.64
CA LYS A 127 -12.96 5.31 2.74
C LYS A 127 -13.29 4.34 1.61
N GLN A 128 -12.83 4.61 0.39
CA GLN A 128 -13.08 3.72 -0.76
C GLN A 128 -12.27 2.44 -0.64
N THR A 129 -11.00 2.53 -0.25
CA THR A 129 -10.16 1.35 0.04
C THR A 129 -10.81 0.45 1.10
N ILE A 130 -11.23 1.03 2.24
CA ILE A 130 -11.90 0.29 3.32
C ILE A 130 -13.20 -0.34 2.82
N LYS A 131 -14.00 0.40 2.05
CA LYS A 131 -15.24 -0.10 1.45
C LYS A 131 -14.99 -1.26 0.51
N GLU A 132 -14.00 -1.17 -0.37
CA GLU A 132 -13.65 -2.26 -1.29
C GLU A 132 -13.21 -3.52 -0.55
N PHE A 133 -12.38 -3.41 0.49
CA PHE A 133 -12.00 -4.56 1.30
C PHE A 133 -13.19 -5.25 1.96
N SER A 134 -14.18 -4.50 2.44
CA SER A 134 -15.38 -5.07 3.05
C SER A 134 -16.33 -5.72 2.03
N LEU A 135 -16.21 -5.38 0.75
CA LEU A 135 -17.03 -5.89 -0.34
C LEU A 135 -16.29 -6.86 -1.27
N TYR A 136 -15.02 -7.16 -0.97
CA TYR A 136 -14.19 -8.01 -1.81
C TYR A 136 -14.66 -9.46 -1.74
N GLU A 137 -15.21 -9.94 -2.83
CA GLU A 137 -15.82 -11.27 -2.91
C GLU A 137 -15.15 -12.12 -3.98
N TRP A 138 -15.33 -13.43 -3.86
CA TRP A 138 -14.85 -14.44 -4.80
C TRP A 138 -16.01 -15.11 -5.49
N ILE A 139 -15.86 -15.39 -6.79
CA ILE A 139 -16.74 -16.25 -7.57
C ILE A 139 -15.90 -17.47 -7.99
N GLY A 140 -16.16 -18.62 -7.36
CA GLY A 140 -15.30 -19.80 -7.52
C GLY A 140 -13.86 -19.51 -7.06
N ASP A 141 -12.89 -19.73 -7.94
CA ASP A 141 -11.46 -19.58 -7.61
C ASP A 141 -10.87 -18.21 -7.98
N GLN A 142 -11.69 -17.24 -8.32
CA GLN A 142 -11.24 -15.90 -8.73
C GLN A 142 -12.04 -14.78 -8.06
N PRO A 143 -11.42 -13.59 -7.90
CA PRO A 143 -12.15 -12.41 -7.46
C PRO A 143 -13.31 -12.09 -8.41
N ASP A 144 -14.41 -11.56 -7.88
CA ASP A 144 -15.54 -11.13 -8.70
C ASP A 144 -15.13 -9.96 -9.62
N PRO A 145 -15.08 -10.18 -10.96
CA PRO A 145 -14.67 -9.14 -11.90
C PRO A 145 -15.69 -8.01 -12.05
N LYS A 146 -16.91 -8.17 -11.51
CA LYS A 146 -17.99 -7.18 -11.59
C LYS A 146 -17.98 -6.22 -10.40
N LYS A 147 -17.19 -6.52 -9.35
CA LYS A 147 -17.08 -5.66 -8.17
C LYS A 147 -15.93 -4.71 -8.30
N ASN A 148 -16.11 -3.50 -7.78
CA ASN A 148 -15.05 -2.51 -7.68
C ASN A 148 -13.94 -3.08 -6.82
N ASN A 149 -12.76 -3.24 -7.40
CA ASN A 149 -11.56 -3.81 -6.74
C ASN A 149 -10.30 -2.97 -7.06
N HIS A 150 -10.50 -1.73 -7.48
CA HIS A 150 -9.43 -0.86 -7.98
C HIS A 150 -8.39 -0.52 -6.90
N ALA A 151 -8.83 -0.20 -5.68
CA ALA A 151 -7.91 0.01 -4.56
C ALA A 151 -7.23 -1.31 -4.14
N ALA A 152 -7.96 -2.43 -4.17
CA ALA A 152 -7.39 -3.74 -3.89
C ALA A 152 -6.34 -4.15 -4.94
N ASP A 153 -6.55 -3.83 -6.21
CA ASP A 153 -5.58 -4.05 -7.29
C ASP A 153 -4.36 -3.14 -7.14
N ALA A 154 -4.54 -1.84 -6.83
CA ALA A 154 -3.43 -0.94 -6.52
C ALA A 154 -2.57 -1.46 -5.36
N ILE A 155 -3.20 -1.94 -4.28
CA ILE A 155 -2.52 -2.56 -3.14
C ILE A 155 -1.75 -3.81 -3.57
N ARG A 156 -2.35 -4.67 -4.37
CA ARG A 156 -1.70 -5.86 -4.89
C ARG A 156 -0.45 -5.52 -5.70
N TYR A 157 -0.51 -4.53 -6.59
CA TYR A 157 0.64 -4.06 -7.36
C TYR A 157 1.75 -3.51 -6.45
N GLY A 158 1.38 -2.70 -5.47
CA GLY A 158 2.34 -2.11 -4.54
C GLY A 158 3.00 -3.16 -3.64
N VAL A 159 2.22 -4.07 -3.06
CA VAL A 159 2.74 -5.16 -2.20
C VAL A 159 3.72 -6.02 -2.98
N LEU A 160 3.42 -6.40 -4.22
CA LEU A 160 4.32 -7.19 -5.05
C LEU A 160 5.59 -6.44 -5.45
N SER A 161 5.49 -5.13 -5.66
CA SER A 161 6.61 -4.29 -6.11
C SER A 161 7.57 -3.93 -4.98
N GLU A 162 7.04 -3.59 -3.82
CA GLU A 162 7.78 -2.96 -2.75
C GLU A 162 8.03 -3.93 -1.58
N VAL A 163 7.02 -4.67 -1.18
CA VAL A 163 7.10 -5.51 0.02
C VAL A 163 7.63 -6.91 -0.29
N ALA A 164 7.02 -7.61 -1.23
CA ALA A 164 7.39 -8.99 -1.56
C ALA A 164 8.78 -9.08 -2.20
N ARG A 165 9.27 -8.02 -2.83
CA ARG A 165 10.63 -7.94 -3.34
C ARG A 165 11.67 -8.11 -2.24
N ASN A 166 11.41 -7.55 -1.07
CA ASN A 166 12.29 -7.59 0.10
C ASN A 166 11.92 -8.74 1.06
N ARG A 167 10.76 -9.37 0.86
CA ARG A 167 10.22 -10.47 1.67
C ARG A 167 9.64 -11.57 0.76
N PRO A 168 10.49 -12.37 0.10
CA PRO A 168 10.03 -13.43 -0.82
C PRO A 168 9.04 -14.42 -0.18
N SER A 169 9.16 -14.66 1.13
CA SER A 169 8.24 -15.52 1.89
C SER A 169 6.77 -15.12 1.82
N LEU A 170 6.46 -13.88 1.41
CA LEU A 170 5.08 -13.45 1.20
C LEU A 170 4.45 -14.04 -0.07
N ILE A 171 5.27 -14.51 -1.02
CA ILE A 171 4.83 -15.09 -2.29
C ILE A 171 5.16 -16.58 -2.42
N ASP A 172 5.98 -17.13 -1.54
CA ASP A 172 6.32 -18.55 -1.55
C ASP A 172 5.16 -19.40 -0.98
N ASP A 173 4.84 -20.51 -1.66
CA ASP A 173 3.65 -21.35 -1.39
C ASP A 173 3.80 -22.33 -0.22
N GLU A 174 4.72 -22.14 0.71
CA GLU A 174 4.71 -22.97 1.94
C GLU A 174 3.53 -22.53 2.82
N GLU A 175 2.35 -23.07 2.48
CA GLU A 175 1.16 -22.98 3.32
C GLU A 175 1.38 -23.79 4.61
N ARG A 176 1.83 -23.13 5.66
CA ARG A 176 1.37 -23.48 6.99
C ARG A 176 0.05 -22.73 7.19
N GLU A 177 -1.06 -23.47 7.05
CA GLU A 177 -2.33 -22.96 7.53
C GLU A 177 -2.22 -22.69 9.04
N PRO A 178 -2.34 -21.47 9.51
CA PRO A 178 -2.66 -21.21 10.90
C PRO A 178 -4.16 -21.06 11.03
N ASP A 179 -4.67 -21.68 12.08
CA ASP A 179 -6.04 -21.71 12.54
C ASP A 179 -6.80 -20.38 12.42
N ALA A 180 -8.10 -20.54 12.19
CA ALA A 180 -9.19 -19.57 12.21
C ALA A 180 -8.86 -18.11 12.52
N VAL A 181 -9.14 -17.23 11.56
CA VAL A 181 -9.25 -15.79 11.75
C VAL A 181 -10.27 -15.51 12.86
N THR A 182 -9.79 -15.19 14.06
CA THR A 182 -10.60 -14.51 15.04
C THR A 182 -10.77 -13.08 14.54
N ILE A 183 -11.91 -12.79 13.96
CA ILE A 183 -12.37 -11.41 13.76
C ILE A 183 -12.61 -10.91 15.19
N LEU A 184 -11.68 -10.12 15.71
CA LEU A 184 -11.93 -9.36 16.93
C LEU A 184 -13.07 -8.40 16.60
N GLY A 185 -14.27 -8.73 17.10
CA GLY A 185 -15.45 -7.89 17.03
C GLY A 185 -15.10 -6.53 17.63
N GLY A 186 -15.21 -5.50 16.83
CA GLY A 186 -15.14 -4.14 17.32
C GLY A 186 -16.29 -3.90 18.28
N ASP A 187 -15.99 -3.46 19.50
CA ASP A 187 -16.99 -2.72 20.30
C ASP A 187 -16.39 -1.78 21.37
N GLU A 188 -15.10 -1.81 21.71
CA GLU A 188 -14.59 -0.89 22.74
C GLU A 188 -13.26 -0.17 22.42
N GLU A 189 -12.47 -0.63 21.46
CA GLU A 189 -11.19 0.03 21.12
C GLU A 189 -11.31 1.07 20.01
N ASP A 190 -12.35 1.05 19.18
CA ASP A 190 -12.56 2.02 18.10
C ASP A 190 -12.80 3.45 18.60
N ARG A 191 -13.25 3.63 19.84
CA ARG A 191 -13.46 4.98 20.42
C ARG A 191 -12.18 5.68 20.84
N ARG A 192 -11.03 4.98 20.96
CA ARG A 192 -9.74 5.60 21.35
C ARG A 192 -8.99 6.25 20.19
N TYR A 193 -9.39 6.01 18.95
CA TYR A 193 -8.68 6.54 17.79
C TYR A 193 -9.28 7.82 17.24
N GLU A 194 -10.50 8.18 17.63
CA GLU A 194 -11.17 9.42 17.15
C GLU A 194 -10.66 10.70 17.82
N ASP A 195 -10.02 10.61 18.99
CA ASP A 195 -9.53 11.75 19.77
C ASP A 195 -8.03 12.06 19.59
N LEU A 196 -7.33 11.36 18.70
CA LEU A 196 -5.93 11.63 18.43
C LEU A 196 -5.78 12.52 17.20
N ASP A 197 -5.45 13.78 17.43
CA ASP A 197 -5.11 14.77 16.38
C ASP A 197 -3.93 14.31 15.48
N GLU A 198 -3.19 13.29 15.90
CA GLU A 198 -2.10 12.70 15.13
C GLU A 198 -2.13 11.16 15.27
N PRO A 199 -2.16 10.40 14.15
CA PRO A 199 -2.14 8.94 14.20
C PRO A 199 -0.93 8.41 14.98
N TYR A 200 -1.14 7.44 15.86
CA TYR A 200 -0.13 6.82 16.74
C TYR A 200 1.18 6.44 16.01
N TYR A 201 1.08 5.99 14.75
CA TYR A 201 2.24 5.65 13.95
C TYR A 201 3.08 6.87 13.55
N MET A 202 2.47 8.07 13.36
CA MET A 202 3.19 9.31 13.06
C MET A 202 4.04 9.74 14.26
N THR A 203 3.51 9.61 15.47
CA THR A 203 4.24 9.87 16.71
C THR A 203 5.45 8.92 16.82
N ARG A 204 5.27 7.65 16.50
CA ARG A 204 6.38 6.68 16.48
C ARG A 204 7.41 6.94 15.39
N LEU A 205 6.98 7.35 14.20
CA LEU A 205 7.90 7.74 13.12
C LEU A 205 8.74 8.95 13.50
N ARG A 206 8.16 9.94 14.16
CA ARG A 206 8.90 11.10 14.70
C ARG A 206 9.90 10.68 15.77
N GLN A 207 9.52 9.81 16.69
CA GLN A 207 10.43 9.30 17.71
C GLN A 207 11.62 8.56 17.09
N ARG A 208 11.39 7.66 16.14
CA ARG A 208 12.46 6.91 15.45
C ARG A 208 13.35 7.81 14.59
N LYS A 209 12.78 8.84 13.95
CA LYS A 209 13.59 9.85 13.24
C LYS A 209 14.52 10.56 14.21
N LEU A 210 14.00 11.00 15.37
CA LEU A 210 14.80 11.64 16.43
C LEU A 210 15.89 10.71 16.98
N GLU A 211 15.60 9.42 17.18
CA GLU A 211 16.56 8.42 17.64
C GLU A 211 17.68 8.19 16.59
N ARG A 212 17.31 8.10 15.30
CA ARG A 212 18.25 7.95 14.21
C ARG A 212 19.13 9.19 14.03
N ASP A 213 18.55 10.38 14.14
CA ASP A 213 19.29 11.64 14.04
C ASP A 213 20.24 11.81 15.24
N ARG A 214 19.84 11.37 16.46
CA ARG A 214 20.72 11.31 17.63
C ARG A 214 21.86 10.32 17.47
N ALA A 215 21.57 9.10 16.96
CA ALA A 215 22.60 8.09 16.70
C ALA A 215 23.60 8.54 15.62
N SER A 216 23.13 9.22 14.58
CA SER A 216 23.96 9.79 13.54
C SER A 216 24.87 10.93 14.06
N SER A 217 24.32 11.78 14.92
CA SER A 217 25.08 12.87 15.56
C SER A 217 26.13 12.33 16.54
N ALA A 218 25.80 11.28 17.31
CA ALA A 218 26.75 10.63 18.22
C ALA A 218 27.92 9.98 17.45
N ARG A 219 27.65 9.30 16.31
CA ARG A 219 28.70 8.74 15.45
C ARG A 219 29.61 9.81 14.85
N ARG A 220 29.07 10.96 14.46
CA ARG A 220 29.91 12.09 13.99
C ARG A 220 30.80 12.63 15.09
N ALA A 221 30.28 12.79 16.30
CA ALA A 221 31.05 13.27 17.43
C ALA A 221 32.16 12.29 17.89
N GLU A 222 32.03 10.98 17.60
CA GLU A 222 33.09 9.98 17.81
C GLU A 222 34.19 10.01 16.72
N LEU A 223 33.84 10.40 15.49
CA LEU A 223 34.80 10.47 14.40
C LEU A 223 35.64 11.77 14.42
N ASP A 224 35.20 12.79 15.13
CA ASP A 224 35.86 14.08 15.29
C ASP A 224 36.78 14.16 16.56
N ARG A 225 37.00 13.02 17.25
CA ARG A 225 37.93 12.88 18.39
C ARG A 225 39.14 12.04 18.03
#